data_465ed0bc01a67b792ae697ee6e5f5ed0
#
_entry.id   465ed0bc01a67b792ae697ee6e5f5ed0
#
_cell.length_a   1.000
_cell.length_b   1.000
_cell.length_c   1.000
_cell.angle_alpha   90.00
_cell.angle_beta   90.00
_cell.angle_gamma   90.00
#
_symmetry.space_group_name_H-M   'P 1'
#
loop_
_entity.id
_entity.type
_entity.pdbx_description
1 polymer ?
#
loop_
_entity_poly.entity_id
_entity_poly.type
_entity_poly.pdbx_seq_one_letter_code
_entity_poly.pdbx_strand_id
1 'polypeptide(L)'
;MEWVDNLQRAIDYIEEHLEDEIDYNEIARRAYSSSFHFQRVFHVISGYTIGEYIRSRRLTLAGVELSTENAKVIDVALKYGYNSPESFSRAFTKFHGITPAQAKVGNVNLKSFSRISVKLILEGGTAMDYRIEKRGAFKVIAKKARYEGGGEIAAQHIHKTWELSLIHISE
;
A
#
# COMPACT_ATOMS: atom_id res chain seq x y z
N MET A 1 -8.12 19.34 4.54
CA MET A 1 -8.64 18.12 3.91
C MET A 1 -8.46 18.09 2.40
N GLU A 2 -8.42 19.24 1.77
CA GLU A 2 -8.32 19.39 0.31
C GLU A 2 -7.20 18.54 -0.39
N TRP A 3 -6.03 18.40 0.27
CA TRP A 3 -4.93 17.62 -0.28
C TRP A 3 -5.22 16.09 -0.33
N VAL A 4 -5.86 15.53 0.69
CA VAL A 4 -6.24 14.10 0.71
C VAL A 4 -7.27 13.82 -0.38
N ASP A 5 -8.25 14.73 -0.54
CA ASP A 5 -9.28 14.61 -1.56
C ASP A 5 -8.69 14.71 -2.98
N ASN A 6 -7.70 15.60 -3.18
CA ASN A 6 -7.00 15.74 -4.45
C ASN A 6 -6.18 14.49 -4.78
N LEU A 7 -5.49 13.91 -3.80
CA LEU A 7 -4.77 12.65 -3.98
C LEU A 7 -5.73 11.51 -4.32
N GLN A 8 -6.88 11.44 -3.63
CA GLN A 8 -7.90 10.44 -3.93
C GLN A 8 -8.46 10.60 -5.35
N ARG A 9 -8.76 11.83 -5.81
CA ARG A 9 -9.21 12.11 -7.19
C ARG A 9 -8.21 11.63 -8.24
N ALA A 10 -6.92 11.79 -7.97
CA ALA A 10 -5.88 11.30 -8.89
C ALA A 10 -5.86 9.76 -8.95
N ILE A 11 -6.07 9.08 -7.81
CA ILE A 11 -6.18 7.63 -7.75
C ILE A 11 -7.46 7.15 -8.45
N ASP A 12 -8.57 7.85 -8.25
CA ASP A 12 -9.84 7.54 -8.90
C ASP A 12 -9.72 7.63 -10.42
N TYR A 13 -9.08 8.68 -10.93
CA TYR A 13 -8.78 8.82 -12.35
C TYR A 13 -7.95 7.64 -12.88
N ILE A 14 -6.92 7.20 -12.18
CA ILE A 14 -6.14 6.03 -12.58
C ILE A 14 -7.04 4.79 -12.68
N GLU A 15 -7.90 4.55 -11.69
CA GLU A 15 -8.79 3.39 -11.65
C GLU A 15 -9.84 3.39 -12.77
N GLU A 16 -10.34 4.58 -13.14
CA GLU A 16 -11.30 4.75 -14.23
C GLU A 16 -10.69 4.53 -15.62
N HIS A 17 -9.34 4.68 -15.75
CA HIS A 17 -8.63 4.61 -17.04
C HIS A 17 -7.63 3.45 -17.11
N LEU A 18 -7.83 2.38 -16.31
CA LEU A 18 -6.91 1.24 -16.32
C LEU A 18 -6.84 0.51 -17.66
N GLU A 19 -7.85 0.62 -18.50
CA GLU A 19 -7.93 0.03 -19.84
C GLU A 19 -7.37 0.96 -20.93
N ASP A 20 -7.18 2.24 -20.61
CA ASP A 20 -6.74 3.28 -21.53
C ASP A 20 -5.24 3.58 -21.41
N GLU A 21 -4.74 4.40 -22.31
CA GLU A 21 -3.43 5.05 -22.14
C GLU A 21 -3.53 6.13 -21.06
N ILE A 22 -2.72 6.00 -20.00
CA ILE A 22 -2.75 6.91 -18.86
C ILE A 22 -1.65 7.95 -18.99
N ASP A 23 -2.02 9.24 -19.08
CA ASP A 23 -1.11 10.36 -19.01
C ASP A 23 -0.79 10.76 -17.57
N TYR A 24 0.48 10.67 -17.19
CA TYR A 24 0.96 11.05 -15.86
C TYR A 24 0.77 12.55 -15.55
N ASN A 25 0.74 13.41 -16.57
CA ASN A 25 0.46 14.83 -16.37
C ASN A 25 -1.00 15.05 -16.01
N GLU A 26 -1.91 14.29 -16.62
CA GLU A 26 -3.33 14.33 -16.27
C GLU A 26 -3.58 13.87 -14.84
N ILE A 27 -2.92 12.77 -14.41
CA ILE A 27 -2.97 12.32 -13.01
C ILE A 27 -2.56 13.45 -12.07
N ALA A 28 -1.42 14.09 -12.33
CA ALA A 28 -0.88 15.15 -11.51
C ALA A 28 -1.80 16.39 -11.48
N ARG A 29 -2.42 16.72 -12.60
CA ARG A 29 -3.37 17.81 -12.72
C ARG A 29 -4.61 17.59 -11.83
N ARG A 30 -5.10 16.35 -11.74
CA ARG A 30 -6.20 15.98 -10.82
C ARG A 30 -5.83 16.18 -9.35
N ALA A 31 -4.53 16.02 -9.04
CA ALA A 31 -4.00 16.27 -7.70
C ALA A 31 -3.57 17.74 -7.47
N TYR A 32 -3.81 18.66 -8.42
CA TYR A 32 -3.31 20.03 -8.37
C TYR A 32 -1.81 20.11 -8.11
N SER A 33 -1.03 19.24 -8.75
CA SER A 33 0.39 19.05 -8.52
C SER A 33 1.16 18.97 -9.84
N SER A 34 2.47 19.17 -9.79
CA SER A 34 3.34 18.81 -10.92
C SER A 34 3.52 17.29 -10.97
N SER A 35 3.74 16.73 -12.17
CA SER A 35 3.94 15.29 -12.38
C SER A 35 5.08 14.74 -11.51
N PHE A 36 6.20 15.44 -11.43
CA PHE A 36 7.33 15.04 -10.59
C PHE A 36 6.98 15.00 -9.09
N HIS A 37 6.33 16.06 -8.61
CA HIS A 37 5.94 16.14 -7.20
C HIS A 37 4.92 15.07 -6.83
N PHE A 38 3.89 14.88 -7.67
CA PHE A 38 2.87 13.85 -7.45
C PHE A 38 3.47 12.45 -7.39
N GLN A 39 4.34 12.07 -8.35
CA GLN A 39 4.99 10.77 -8.38
C GLN A 39 5.79 10.51 -7.10
N ARG A 40 6.54 11.52 -6.63
CA ARG A 40 7.32 11.42 -5.40
C ARG A 40 6.44 11.24 -4.16
N VAL A 41 5.40 12.06 -4.03
CA VAL A 41 4.45 11.99 -2.91
C VAL A 41 3.71 10.66 -2.90
N PHE A 42 3.21 10.24 -4.07
CA PHE A 42 2.54 8.95 -4.21
C PHE A 42 3.44 7.79 -3.76
N HIS A 43 4.70 7.79 -4.20
CA HIS A 43 5.66 6.76 -3.80
C HIS A 43 5.94 6.75 -2.30
N VAL A 44 6.14 7.92 -1.69
CA VAL A 44 6.41 8.04 -0.24
C VAL A 44 5.24 7.50 0.59
N ILE A 45 4.00 7.77 0.16
CA ILE A 45 2.80 7.40 0.92
C ILE A 45 2.41 5.95 0.69
N SER A 46 2.45 5.49 -0.58
CA SER A 46 1.98 4.16 -0.94
C SER A 46 3.05 3.06 -0.89
N GLY A 47 4.32 3.44 -0.93
CA GLY A 47 5.45 2.52 -1.12
C GLY A 47 5.63 2.02 -2.56
N TYR A 48 4.77 2.46 -3.50
CA TYR A 48 4.78 2.03 -4.90
C TYR A 48 4.99 3.21 -5.84
N THR A 49 5.63 2.98 -6.97
CA THR A 49 5.57 3.94 -8.08
C THR A 49 4.18 3.88 -8.73
N ILE A 50 3.76 4.96 -9.40
CA ILE A 50 2.49 5.00 -10.14
C ILE A 50 2.44 3.88 -11.19
N GLY A 51 3.55 3.63 -11.90
CA GLY A 51 3.64 2.57 -12.90
C GLY A 51 3.51 1.16 -12.32
N GLU A 52 4.06 0.91 -11.12
CA GLU A 52 3.88 -0.35 -10.40
C GLU A 52 2.45 -0.55 -9.94
N TYR A 53 1.83 0.52 -9.44
CA TYR A 53 0.43 0.52 -9.05
C TYR A 53 -0.48 0.18 -10.23
N ILE A 54 -0.41 0.94 -11.33
CA ILE A 54 -1.19 0.71 -12.55
C ILE A 54 -1.00 -0.72 -13.05
N ARG A 55 0.25 -1.19 -13.15
CA ARG A 55 0.55 -2.55 -13.61
C ARG A 55 -0.09 -3.61 -12.74
N SER A 56 0.02 -3.48 -11.42
CA SER A 56 -0.54 -4.44 -10.47
C SER A 56 -2.07 -4.48 -10.51
N ARG A 57 -2.71 -3.31 -10.66
CA ARG A 57 -4.15 -3.19 -10.83
C ARG A 57 -4.62 -3.83 -12.15
N ARG A 58 -3.96 -3.50 -13.26
CA ARG A 58 -4.23 -4.09 -14.58
C ARG A 58 -4.11 -5.62 -14.57
N LEU A 59 -3.05 -6.16 -13.99
CA LEU A 59 -2.86 -7.60 -13.88
C LEU A 59 -3.92 -8.26 -12.99
N THR A 60 -4.35 -7.61 -11.92
CA THR A 60 -5.46 -8.08 -11.09
C THR A 60 -6.75 -8.19 -11.89
N LEU A 61 -7.13 -7.14 -12.63
CA LEU A 61 -8.36 -7.14 -13.44
C LEU A 61 -8.25 -8.15 -14.59
N ALA A 62 -7.11 -8.23 -15.25
CA ALA A 62 -6.86 -9.24 -16.29
C ALA A 62 -7.01 -10.67 -15.76
N GLY A 63 -6.57 -10.93 -14.53
CA GLY A 63 -6.75 -12.22 -13.87
C GLY A 63 -8.22 -12.56 -13.65
N VAL A 64 -9.01 -11.62 -13.19
CA VAL A 64 -10.46 -11.77 -13.02
C VAL A 64 -11.13 -12.07 -14.37
N GLU A 65 -10.87 -11.24 -15.37
CA GLU A 65 -11.46 -11.38 -16.71
C GLU A 65 -11.13 -12.73 -17.36
N LEU A 66 -9.88 -13.18 -17.28
CA LEU A 66 -9.47 -14.49 -17.81
C LEU A 66 -10.13 -15.66 -17.09
N SER A 67 -10.40 -15.53 -15.78
CA SER A 67 -10.98 -16.62 -14.98
C SER A 67 -12.50 -16.69 -15.03
N THR A 68 -13.17 -15.57 -15.31
CA THR A 68 -14.64 -15.48 -15.30
C THR A 68 -15.26 -15.40 -16.68
N GLU A 69 -14.53 -14.83 -17.63
CA GLU A 69 -14.99 -14.63 -19.00
C GLU A 69 -14.21 -15.55 -19.94
N ASN A 70 -14.85 -16.02 -21.01
CA ASN A 70 -14.16 -16.83 -22.03
C ASN A 70 -13.31 -15.95 -22.97
N ALA A 71 -12.61 -14.93 -22.40
CA ALA A 71 -11.83 -13.97 -23.13
C ALA A 71 -10.55 -14.58 -23.71
N LYS A 72 -10.12 -14.13 -24.88
CA LYS A 72 -8.83 -14.56 -25.45
C LYS A 72 -7.68 -13.81 -24.76
N VAL A 73 -6.60 -14.52 -24.48
CA VAL A 73 -5.41 -13.94 -23.81
C VAL A 73 -4.86 -12.73 -24.56
N ILE A 74 -4.90 -12.75 -25.90
CA ILE A 74 -4.43 -11.63 -26.72
C ILE A 74 -5.31 -10.38 -26.54
N ASP A 75 -6.62 -10.56 -26.49
CA ASP A 75 -7.56 -9.44 -26.34
C ASP A 75 -7.40 -8.78 -24.95
N VAL A 76 -7.28 -9.60 -23.91
CA VAL A 76 -7.01 -9.13 -22.53
C VAL A 76 -5.65 -8.44 -22.43
N ALA A 77 -4.61 -8.98 -23.10
CA ALA A 77 -3.29 -8.33 -23.12
C ALA A 77 -3.36 -6.93 -23.74
N LEU A 78 -4.01 -6.78 -24.89
CA LEU A 78 -4.18 -5.50 -25.57
C LEU A 78 -5.02 -4.52 -24.73
N LYS A 79 -6.14 -4.98 -24.18
CA LYS A 79 -7.03 -4.20 -23.32
C LYS A 79 -6.30 -3.58 -22.12
N TYR A 80 -5.38 -4.30 -21.51
CA TYR A 80 -4.61 -3.81 -20.35
C TYR A 80 -3.26 -3.20 -20.74
N GLY A 81 -3.10 -2.76 -22.01
CA GLY A 81 -1.98 -1.95 -22.46
C GLY A 81 -0.68 -2.69 -22.71
N TYR A 82 -0.74 -3.99 -23.02
CA TYR A 82 0.42 -4.77 -23.44
C TYR A 82 0.47 -4.90 -24.98
N ASN A 83 1.61 -4.54 -25.56
CA ASN A 83 1.81 -4.56 -27.02
C ASN A 83 2.06 -5.97 -27.58
N SER A 84 2.29 -6.97 -26.69
CA SER A 84 2.45 -8.35 -27.13
C SER A 84 1.97 -9.36 -26.08
N PRO A 85 1.40 -10.50 -26.51
CA PRO A 85 0.98 -11.59 -25.60
C PRO A 85 2.14 -12.15 -24.76
N GLU A 86 3.37 -12.11 -25.28
CA GLU A 86 4.56 -12.62 -24.60
C GLU A 86 4.94 -11.72 -23.43
N SER A 87 4.92 -10.39 -23.62
CA SER A 87 5.19 -9.42 -22.56
C SER A 87 4.13 -9.48 -21.47
N PHE A 88 2.86 -9.61 -21.87
CA PHE A 88 1.75 -9.83 -20.95
C PHE A 88 1.92 -11.12 -20.15
N SER A 89 2.16 -12.26 -20.84
CA SER A 89 2.29 -13.56 -20.19
C SER A 89 3.42 -13.59 -19.16
N ARG A 90 4.56 -12.96 -19.46
CA ARG A 90 5.66 -12.81 -18.50
C ARG A 90 5.27 -11.98 -17.29
N ALA A 91 4.63 -10.82 -17.50
CA ALA A 91 4.20 -9.96 -16.41
C ALA A 91 3.11 -10.63 -15.57
N PHE A 92 2.14 -11.27 -16.20
CA PHE A 92 1.05 -12.02 -15.57
C PHE A 92 1.59 -13.15 -14.70
N THR A 93 2.48 -13.99 -15.26
CA THR A 93 3.08 -15.10 -14.52
C THR A 93 3.93 -14.62 -13.36
N LYS A 94 4.70 -13.53 -13.53
CA LYS A 94 5.47 -12.92 -12.44
C LYS A 94 4.56 -12.44 -11.31
N PHE A 95 3.40 -11.88 -11.64
CA PHE A 95 2.47 -11.34 -10.66
C PHE A 95 1.64 -12.43 -9.97
N HIS A 96 0.97 -13.29 -10.75
CA HIS A 96 0.06 -14.31 -10.20
C HIS A 96 0.74 -15.62 -9.79
N GLY A 97 1.93 -15.93 -10.34
CA GLY A 97 2.61 -17.21 -10.15
C GLY A 97 2.14 -18.32 -11.08
N ILE A 98 1.15 -18.05 -11.94
CA ILE A 98 0.59 -18.98 -12.94
C ILE A 98 0.47 -18.29 -14.30
N THR A 99 0.37 -19.06 -15.37
CA THR A 99 0.22 -18.52 -16.73
C THR A 99 -1.20 -18.04 -17.00
N PRO A 100 -1.40 -17.10 -17.98
CA PRO A 100 -2.74 -16.69 -18.40
C PRO A 100 -3.62 -17.87 -18.87
N ALA A 101 -3.03 -18.86 -19.53
CA ALA A 101 -3.74 -20.06 -19.97
C ALA A 101 -4.25 -20.90 -18.77
N GLN A 102 -3.46 -21.02 -17.72
CA GLN A 102 -3.90 -21.70 -16.50
C GLN A 102 -5.01 -20.93 -15.78
N ALA A 103 -4.96 -19.60 -15.79
CA ALA A 103 -6.04 -18.77 -15.19
C ALA A 103 -7.37 -18.99 -15.89
N LYS A 104 -7.40 -19.24 -17.21
CA LYS A 104 -8.63 -19.53 -17.97
C LYS A 104 -9.29 -20.87 -17.62
N VAL A 105 -8.54 -21.84 -17.15
CA VAL A 105 -9.12 -23.15 -16.79
C VAL A 105 -10.02 -23.03 -15.55
N GLY A 106 -9.86 -21.95 -14.79
CA GLY A 106 -10.62 -21.71 -13.56
C GLY A 106 -10.07 -22.50 -12.37
N ASN A 107 -10.69 -22.28 -11.23
CA ASN A 107 -10.37 -22.95 -9.97
C ASN A 107 -8.89 -22.81 -9.54
N VAL A 108 -8.28 -21.63 -9.81
CA VAL A 108 -6.91 -21.28 -9.46
C VAL A 108 -6.87 -20.08 -8.51
N ASN A 109 -5.88 -20.06 -7.65
CA ASN A 109 -5.65 -18.91 -6.78
C ASN A 109 -4.95 -17.80 -7.54
N LEU A 110 -5.62 -16.66 -7.70
CA LEU A 110 -5.07 -15.45 -8.30
C LEU A 110 -4.67 -14.46 -7.20
N LYS A 111 -3.53 -13.81 -7.40
CA LYS A 111 -3.16 -12.67 -6.53
C LYS A 111 -4.01 -11.47 -6.91
N SER A 112 -4.40 -10.69 -5.89
CA SER A 112 -5.13 -9.44 -6.10
C SER A 112 -4.34 -8.30 -5.45
N PHE A 113 -4.24 -7.20 -6.18
CA PHE A 113 -3.76 -5.93 -5.64
C PHE A 113 -4.95 -4.99 -5.48
N SER A 114 -5.27 -4.62 -4.25
CA SER A 114 -6.44 -3.80 -3.95
C SER A 114 -6.24 -2.35 -4.42
N ARG A 115 -7.35 -1.69 -4.77
CA ARG A 115 -7.38 -0.25 -4.99
C ARG A 115 -6.89 0.47 -3.72
N ILE A 116 -6.00 1.44 -3.90
CA ILE A 116 -5.56 2.31 -2.80
C ILE A 116 -6.67 3.32 -2.48
N SER A 117 -6.95 3.45 -1.20
CA SER A 117 -7.82 4.50 -0.65
C SER A 117 -7.05 5.28 0.39
N VAL A 118 -7.11 6.60 0.33
CA VAL A 118 -6.36 7.49 1.21
C VAL A 118 -7.23 7.88 2.39
N LYS A 119 -6.71 7.65 3.60
CA LYS A 119 -7.34 8.11 4.85
C LYS A 119 -6.28 8.85 5.67
N LEU A 120 -6.61 10.02 6.16
CA LEU A 120 -5.77 10.76 7.10
C LEU A 120 -6.28 10.51 8.52
N ILE A 121 -5.43 9.92 9.34
CA ILE A 121 -5.68 9.75 10.78
C ILE A 121 -4.63 10.61 11.48
N LEU A 122 -5.08 11.57 12.28
CA LEU A 122 -4.22 12.37 13.14
C LEU A 122 -4.32 11.80 14.56
N GLU A 123 -3.22 11.30 15.06
CA GLU A 123 -3.11 10.78 16.42
C GLU A 123 -2.28 11.73 17.26
N GLY A 124 -2.62 11.86 18.54
CA GLY A 124 -1.94 12.76 19.47
C GLY A 124 -2.81 13.96 19.84
N GLY A 125 -2.19 14.98 20.39
CA GLY A 125 -2.90 16.20 20.86
C GLY A 125 -3.71 16.02 22.14
N THR A 126 -3.53 14.91 22.84
CA THR A 126 -4.10 14.73 24.18
C THR A 126 -3.31 15.56 25.18
N ALA A 127 -4.00 16.44 25.91
CA ALA A 127 -3.39 17.11 27.04
C ALA A 127 -3.03 16.07 28.10
N MET A 128 -1.76 16.02 28.47
CA MET A 128 -1.31 15.17 29.55
C MET A 128 -1.00 16.04 30.77
N ASP A 129 -1.61 15.72 31.90
CA ASP A 129 -1.20 16.26 33.18
C ASP A 129 0.10 15.59 33.61
N TYR A 130 1.12 16.37 33.88
CA TYR A 130 2.39 15.84 34.38
C TYR A 130 2.87 16.65 35.59
N ARG A 131 3.56 15.96 36.48
CA ARG A 131 4.20 16.55 37.64
C ARG A 131 5.70 16.33 37.58
N ILE A 132 6.48 17.40 37.74
CA ILE A 132 7.92 17.30 37.80
C ILE A 132 8.32 17.17 39.29
N GLU A 133 8.93 16.04 39.65
CA GLU A 133 9.47 15.83 40.98
C GLU A 133 11.01 15.81 40.94
N LYS A 134 11.62 16.56 41.83
CA LYS A 134 13.06 16.46 42.08
C LYS A 134 13.30 15.30 43.05
N ARG A 135 14.01 14.28 42.59
CA ARG A 135 14.46 13.16 43.43
C ARG A 135 15.98 13.20 43.55
N GLY A 136 16.49 12.71 44.67
CA GLY A 136 17.94 12.46 44.82
C GLY A 136 18.46 11.47 43.81
N ALA A 137 19.78 11.30 43.73
CA ALA A 137 20.38 10.33 42.84
C ALA A 137 19.90 8.92 43.14
N PHE A 138 19.43 8.20 42.13
CA PHE A 138 18.97 6.81 42.23
C PHE A 138 19.58 5.94 41.14
N LYS A 139 19.69 4.65 41.42
CA LYS A 139 20.17 3.67 40.43
C LYS A 139 19.01 3.18 39.60
N VAL A 140 19.18 3.13 38.26
CA VAL A 140 18.21 2.58 37.35
C VAL A 140 18.75 1.29 36.73
N ILE A 141 17.97 0.22 36.80
CA ILE A 141 18.22 -1.01 36.05
C ILE A 141 17.32 -0.97 34.84
N ALA A 142 17.90 -0.94 33.63
CA ALA A 142 17.16 -0.90 32.40
C ALA A 142 17.37 -2.19 31.61
N LYS A 143 16.28 -2.76 31.09
CA LYS A 143 16.31 -3.87 30.14
C LYS A 143 16.17 -3.32 28.73
N LYS A 144 17.21 -3.53 27.90
CA LYS A 144 17.17 -3.15 26.49
C LYS A 144 16.58 -4.27 25.67
N ALA A 145 15.56 -4.00 24.88
CA ALA A 145 15.02 -4.93 23.90
C ALA A 145 15.05 -4.28 22.51
N ARG A 146 15.36 -5.07 21.48
CA ARG A 146 15.29 -4.65 20.08
C ARG A 146 14.08 -5.35 19.45
N TYR A 147 13.23 -4.58 18.80
CA TYR A 147 12.06 -5.10 18.10
C TYR A 147 12.24 -4.88 16.60
N GLU A 148 12.01 -5.94 15.81
CA GLU A 148 11.99 -5.89 14.36
C GLU A 148 10.51 -5.98 13.93
N GLY A 149 9.92 -4.84 13.49
CA GLY A 149 8.52 -4.76 13.06
C GLY A 149 7.98 -3.35 13.01
N GLY A 150 6.86 -3.14 12.30
CA GLY A 150 6.20 -1.84 12.16
C GLY A 150 5.59 -1.33 13.47
N GLY A 151 5.25 -0.04 13.52
CA GLY A 151 4.89 0.72 14.71
C GLY A 151 3.83 0.11 15.64
N GLU A 152 2.85 -0.59 15.10
CA GLU A 152 1.74 -1.19 15.87
C GLU A 152 2.19 -2.39 16.73
N ILE A 153 3.08 -3.23 16.18
CA ILE A 153 3.67 -4.36 16.91
C ILE A 153 4.65 -3.85 17.99
N ALA A 154 5.40 -2.79 17.70
CA ALA A 154 6.30 -2.17 18.67
C ALA A 154 5.53 -1.58 19.87
N ALA A 155 4.39 -0.91 19.63
CA ALA A 155 3.55 -0.33 20.69
C ALA A 155 2.99 -1.40 21.64
N GLN A 156 2.49 -2.51 21.13
CA GLN A 156 1.98 -3.63 21.96
C GLN A 156 3.07 -4.27 22.81
N HIS A 157 4.29 -4.43 22.28
CA HIS A 157 5.41 -5.00 23.02
C HIS A 157 5.97 -4.02 24.06
N ILE A 158 5.97 -2.74 23.81
CA ILE A 158 6.34 -1.70 24.77
C ILE A 158 5.37 -1.75 25.95
N HIS A 159 4.07 -1.78 25.70
CA HIS A 159 3.06 -1.84 26.76
C HIS A 159 3.24 -3.07 27.66
N LYS A 160 3.41 -4.25 27.07
CA LYS A 160 3.67 -5.49 27.82
C LYS A 160 4.98 -5.46 28.62
N THR A 161 6.01 -4.78 28.12
CA THR A 161 7.30 -4.63 28.84
C THR A 161 7.16 -3.67 30.02
N TRP A 162 6.33 -2.64 29.92
CA TRP A 162 6.01 -1.72 31.01
C TRP A 162 5.20 -2.38 32.13
N GLU A 163 4.19 -3.19 31.79
CA GLU A 163 3.43 -3.97 32.78
C GLU A 163 4.33 -4.90 33.62
N LEU A 164 5.29 -5.56 32.96
CA LEU A 164 6.27 -6.41 33.64
C LEU A 164 7.27 -5.63 34.52
N SER A 165 7.54 -4.34 34.23
CA SER A 165 8.46 -3.52 35.00
C SER A 165 7.83 -2.89 36.24
N LEU A 166 6.50 -2.67 36.22
CA LEU A 166 5.75 -2.12 37.37
C LEU A 166 5.56 -3.12 38.53
N ILE A 167 5.71 -4.41 38.27
CA ILE A 167 5.57 -5.47 39.29
C ILE A 167 6.81 -5.57 40.22
N HIS A 168 7.91 -4.90 39.89
CA HIS A 168 9.18 -5.00 40.63
C HIS A 168 9.60 -3.73 41.37
N ILE A 169 8.72 -2.74 41.57
CA ILE A 169 9.03 -1.50 42.30
C ILE A 169 8.27 -1.44 43.64
N SER A 170 7.75 -2.52 44.11
CA SER A 170 7.21 -2.61 45.48
C SER A 170 8.15 -3.47 46.36
N GLU A 171 9.22 -2.81 46.84
CA GLU A 171 9.85 -2.96 48.20
C GLU A 171 11.15 -2.15 48.23
#